data_f78a6b0050bb569a40001cf123854a38
#
_entry.id   f78a6b0050bb569a40001cf123854a38
#
_cell.length_a   1.000
_cell.length_b   1.000
_cell.length_c   1.000
_cell.angle_alpha   90.00
_cell.angle_beta   90.00
_cell.angle_gamma   90.00
#
_symmetry.space_group_name_H-M   'P 1'
#
loop_
_entity.id
_entity.type
_entity.pdbx_description
1 polymer ?
#
loop_
_entity_poly.entity_id
_entity_poly.type
_entity_poly.pdbx_seq_one_letter_code
_entity_poly.pdbx_strand_id
1 'polypeptide(L)'
;MDKIRIKVPATSANIGSGFDCMGIAFKCYNTLEFEILEKGVEFSGWDERYANTDNLCYVAYKAACDKLEVDSNVKITSVSIDVPVSRGLGSSATLIVAGAVGANRLHGNRLTEDEIFRICTEIEGHPDNIAPAIFGGLCASVVADSIPFTVKYPVSDNVYFTAVVPNFEVLTKEARALIPSMVRREDAIFNMSRAAVLPRAFEKADFDLIKLATQDRLHERYKKKLFKNISDIEARAYECGAVAFLISGAGSTCLCISRDPISKKLNDSIKGLENSWVAIPMYVDNEGAREL
;
A
#
# COMPACT_ATOMS: atom_id res chain seq x y z
N MET A 1 9.59 -27.39 8.80
CA MET A 1 9.87 -26.84 7.44
C MET A 1 10.94 -25.78 7.66
N ASP A 2 12.10 -25.93 7.03
CA ASP A 2 13.24 -25.08 7.38
C ASP A 2 13.36 -23.84 6.48
N LYS A 3 12.54 -23.78 5.42
CA LYS A 3 12.58 -22.74 4.40
C LYS A 3 11.23 -22.53 3.74
N ILE A 4 10.84 -21.26 3.55
CA ILE A 4 9.57 -20.87 2.90
C ILE A 4 9.75 -19.60 2.07
N ARG A 5 8.80 -19.35 1.16
CA ARG A 5 8.70 -18.11 0.40
C ARG A 5 7.38 -17.43 0.64
N ILE A 6 7.43 -16.14 0.95
CA ILE A 6 6.25 -15.30 1.16
C ILE A 6 6.19 -14.25 0.06
N LYS A 7 5.02 -14.14 -0.56
CA LYS A 7 4.69 -13.18 -1.60
C LYS A 7 3.65 -12.20 -1.05
N VAL A 8 3.95 -10.89 -1.12
CA VAL A 8 3.10 -9.83 -0.58
C VAL A 8 2.78 -8.81 -1.67
N PRO A 9 1.50 -8.44 -1.89
CA PRO A 9 1.11 -7.49 -2.92
C PRO A 9 1.44 -6.06 -2.54
N ALA A 10 1.69 -5.21 -3.56
CA ALA A 10 1.71 -3.77 -3.44
C ALA A 10 0.37 -3.23 -2.97
N THR A 11 0.38 -2.08 -2.31
CA THR A 11 -0.86 -1.44 -1.83
C THR A 11 -0.88 0.05 -2.15
N SER A 12 -2.09 0.58 -2.34
CA SER A 12 -2.32 2.02 -2.40
C SER A 12 -3.22 2.41 -1.24
N ALA A 13 -2.74 3.29 -0.39
CA ALA A 13 -3.45 3.77 0.79
C ALA A 13 -4.24 5.05 0.50
N ASN A 14 -5.13 5.39 1.41
CA ASN A 14 -6.01 6.55 1.45
C ASN A 14 -7.18 6.51 0.45
N ILE A 15 -6.97 6.12 -0.78
CA ILE A 15 -7.98 6.08 -1.86
C ILE A 15 -8.86 7.35 -1.86
N GLY A 16 -8.21 8.52 -1.89
CA GLY A 16 -8.87 9.81 -1.79
C GLY A 16 -9.42 10.10 -0.41
N SER A 17 -10.73 10.02 -0.22
CA SER A 17 -11.42 10.41 1.03
C SER A 17 -11.15 9.48 2.23
N GLY A 18 -10.59 8.30 2.02
CA GLY A 18 -10.32 7.30 3.07
C GLY A 18 -8.97 7.47 3.76
N PHE A 19 -8.56 8.70 4.05
CA PHE A 19 -7.28 9.02 4.69
C PHE A 19 -7.03 8.21 5.97
N ASP A 20 -5.87 7.52 6.03
CA ASP A 20 -5.40 6.66 7.13
C ASP A 20 -6.34 5.49 7.50
N CYS A 21 -7.38 5.22 6.70
CA CYS A 21 -8.31 4.12 6.99
C CYS A 21 -8.58 3.18 5.81
N MET A 22 -8.39 3.62 4.57
CA MET A 22 -8.68 2.78 3.39
C MET A 22 -7.43 2.48 2.58
N GLY A 23 -7.37 1.26 2.04
CA GLY A 23 -6.32 0.86 1.10
C GLY A 23 -6.76 -0.28 0.21
N ILE A 24 -6.06 -0.45 -0.91
CA ILE A 24 -6.34 -1.49 -1.90
C ILE A 24 -5.05 -2.21 -2.29
N ALA A 25 -5.12 -3.52 -2.47
CA ALA A 25 -4.00 -4.36 -2.91
C ALA A 25 -3.97 -4.55 -4.42
N PHE A 26 -2.77 -4.60 -5.00
CA PHE A 26 -2.54 -4.76 -6.43
C PHE A 26 -1.56 -5.88 -6.75
N LYS A 27 -1.74 -6.53 -7.91
CA LYS A 27 -0.89 -7.61 -8.45
C LYS A 27 0.48 -7.09 -8.93
N CYS A 28 1.26 -6.55 -8.00
CA CYS A 28 2.67 -6.22 -8.10
C CYS A 28 3.27 -6.65 -6.76
N TYR A 29 4.37 -7.40 -6.72
CA TYR A 29 4.69 -8.14 -5.51
C TYR A 29 6.14 -7.98 -5.09
N ASN A 30 6.36 -8.04 -3.77
CA ASN A 30 7.65 -8.44 -3.23
C ASN A 30 7.59 -9.92 -2.81
N THR A 31 8.64 -10.66 -3.11
CA THR A 31 8.78 -12.08 -2.74
C THR A 31 10.05 -12.23 -1.91
N LEU A 32 9.90 -12.70 -0.70
CA LEU A 32 10.98 -12.92 0.25
C LEU A 32 11.03 -14.39 0.66
N GLU A 33 12.24 -14.90 0.85
CA GLU A 33 12.47 -16.26 1.30
C GLU A 33 13.08 -16.23 2.71
N PHE A 34 12.59 -17.08 3.57
CA PHE A 34 13.03 -17.22 4.97
C PHE A 34 13.54 -18.62 5.21
N GLU A 35 14.69 -18.74 5.86
CA GLU A 35 15.33 -20.01 6.23
C GLU A 35 15.81 -19.93 7.68
N ILE A 36 15.44 -20.92 8.52
CA ILE A 36 15.86 -20.97 9.92
C ILE A 36 17.36 -21.20 9.98
N LEU A 37 18.05 -20.43 10.82
CA LEU A 37 19.47 -20.63 11.14
C LEU A 37 19.64 -21.16 12.56
N GLU A 38 20.76 -21.84 12.81
CA GLU A 38 21.13 -22.22 14.18
C GLU A 38 21.42 -20.97 15.04
N LYS A 39 22.02 -19.95 14.44
CA LYS A 39 22.38 -18.72 15.16
C LYS A 39 22.50 -17.51 14.23
N GLY A 40 21.96 -16.38 14.70
CA GLY A 40 22.17 -15.06 14.08
C GLY A 40 21.20 -14.75 12.95
N VAL A 41 21.52 -13.68 12.21
CA VAL A 41 20.69 -13.18 11.11
C VAL A 41 21.56 -12.94 9.88
N GLU A 42 21.11 -13.43 8.74
CA GLU A 42 21.76 -13.26 7.44
C GLU A 42 20.82 -12.61 6.43
N PHE A 43 21.36 -11.74 5.59
CA PHE A 43 20.65 -11.09 4.50
C PHE A 43 21.30 -11.46 3.17
N SER A 44 20.49 -11.85 2.17
CA SER A 44 20.96 -12.20 0.82
C SER A 44 20.09 -11.55 -0.25
N GLY A 45 20.71 -10.99 -1.30
CA GLY A 45 19.99 -10.33 -2.39
C GLY A 45 19.46 -8.93 -2.06
N TRP A 46 19.90 -8.33 -0.95
CA TRP A 46 19.53 -6.99 -0.53
C TRP A 46 20.60 -5.96 -0.93
N ASP A 47 20.16 -4.70 -1.16
CA ASP A 47 21.07 -3.56 -1.15
C ASP A 47 21.74 -3.44 0.24
N GLU A 48 23.02 -3.10 0.31
CA GLU A 48 23.78 -3.02 1.56
C GLU A 48 23.13 -2.13 2.62
N ARG A 49 22.41 -1.08 2.19
CA ARG A 49 21.67 -0.16 3.09
C ARG A 49 20.57 -0.87 3.88
N TYR A 50 20.02 -1.95 3.35
CA TYR A 50 18.91 -2.70 3.93
C TYR A 50 19.30 -4.07 4.48
N ALA A 51 20.57 -4.50 4.31
CA ALA A 51 21.10 -5.78 4.79
C ALA A 51 21.55 -5.70 6.25
N ASN A 52 20.66 -5.28 7.16
CA ASN A 52 20.93 -5.12 8.59
C ASN A 52 19.68 -5.35 9.44
N THR A 53 19.83 -5.36 10.77
CA THR A 53 18.74 -5.65 11.71
C THR A 53 17.66 -4.56 11.82
N ASP A 54 17.88 -3.38 11.24
CA ASP A 54 16.86 -2.32 11.14
C ASP A 54 15.96 -2.51 9.91
N ASN A 55 16.22 -3.54 9.10
CA ASN A 55 15.36 -3.91 7.98
C ASN A 55 13.95 -4.24 8.49
N LEU A 56 12.94 -3.55 7.96
CA LEU A 56 11.55 -3.67 8.41
C LEU A 56 11.01 -5.11 8.34
N CYS A 57 11.51 -5.91 7.37
CA CYS A 57 11.14 -7.32 7.28
C CYS A 57 11.67 -8.10 8.49
N TYR A 58 12.93 -7.87 8.90
CA TYR A 58 13.48 -8.52 10.09
C TYR A 58 12.85 -8.00 11.37
N VAL A 59 12.58 -6.69 11.48
CA VAL A 59 11.89 -6.11 12.65
C VAL A 59 10.55 -6.79 12.86
N ALA A 60 9.76 -6.98 11.80
CA ALA A 60 8.46 -7.65 11.89
C ALA A 60 8.59 -9.17 12.12
N TYR A 61 9.58 -9.82 11.49
CA TYR A 61 9.90 -11.21 11.75
C TYR A 61 10.21 -11.45 13.23
N LYS A 62 11.10 -10.62 13.79
CA LYS A 62 11.48 -10.68 15.21
C LYS A 62 10.28 -10.45 16.13
N ALA A 63 9.46 -9.43 15.87
CA ALA A 63 8.28 -9.14 16.67
C ALA A 63 7.28 -10.32 16.69
N ALA A 64 7.12 -10.99 15.56
CA ALA A 64 6.29 -12.20 15.49
C ALA A 64 6.94 -13.38 16.24
N CYS A 65 8.27 -13.58 16.15
CA CYS A 65 8.99 -14.59 16.94
C CYS A 65 8.88 -14.31 18.44
N ASP A 66 9.03 -13.07 18.88
CA ASP A 66 8.87 -12.67 20.28
C ASP A 66 7.44 -13.03 20.78
N LYS A 67 6.41 -12.80 19.97
CA LYS A 67 5.02 -13.17 20.28
C LYS A 67 4.82 -14.70 20.31
N LEU A 68 5.54 -15.44 19.49
CA LEU A 68 5.53 -16.91 19.42
C LEU A 68 6.40 -17.58 20.51
N GLU A 69 7.21 -16.81 21.23
CA GLU A 69 8.20 -17.26 22.20
C GLU A 69 9.22 -18.24 21.58
N VAL A 70 9.77 -17.84 20.41
CA VAL A 70 10.79 -18.60 19.67
C VAL A 70 11.97 -17.72 19.29
N ASP A 71 13.11 -18.36 18.96
CA ASP A 71 14.29 -17.64 18.46
C ASP A 71 14.04 -17.01 17.10
N SER A 72 14.60 -15.81 16.88
CA SER A 72 14.51 -15.07 15.62
C SER A 72 15.72 -15.27 14.70
N ASN A 73 16.41 -16.42 14.81
CA ASN A 73 17.55 -16.77 13.98
C ASN A 73 17.08 -17.11 12.56
N VAL A 74 17.46 -16.29 11.56
CA VAL A 74 16.91 -16.40 10.22
C VAL A 74 17.84 -15.86 9.15
N LYS A 75 17.85 -16.52 7.99
CA LYS A 75 18.32 -15.94 6.74
C LYS A 75 17.14 -15.42 5.94
N ILE A 76 17.18 -14.13 5.57
CA ILE A 76 16.17 -13.46 4.77
C ILE A 76 16.75 -13.16 3.39
N THR A 77 16.20 -13.80 2.36
CA THR A 77 16.63 -13.59 0.98
C THR A 77 15.60 -12.77 0.23
N SER A 78 16.03 -11.68 -0.39
CA SER A 78 15.24 -10.91 -1.35
C SER A 78 15.23 -11.66 -2.68
N VAL A 79 14.11 -12.32 -3.01
CA VAL A 79 13.94 -13.10 -4.25
C VAL A 79 13.51 -12.18 -5.40
N SER A 80 12.52 -11.30 -5.15
CA SER A 80 12.04 -10.29 -6.08
C SER A 80 11.50 -9.09 -5.29
N ILE A 81 11.90 -7.89 -5.68
CA ILE A 81 11.42 -6.60 -5.14
C ILE A 81 10.87 -5.78 -6.31
N ASP A 82 9.63 -6.05 -6.68
CA ASP A 82 8.97 -5.38 -7.79
C ASP A 82 8.19 -4.12 -7.34
N VAL A 83 7.92 -4.01 -6.03
CA VAL A 83 7.24 -2.83 -5.44
C VAL A 83 8.27 -1.73 -5.22
N PRO A 84 8.17 -0.59 -5.94
CA PRO A 84 9.17 0.45 -5.87
C PRO A 84 9.20 1.11 -4.49
N VAL A 85 10.42 1.27 -3.94
CA VAL A 85 10.68 1.85 -2.62
C VAL A 85 10.34 3.34 -2.63
N SER A 86 9.70 3.84 -1.56
CA SER A 86 9.36 5.27 -1.36
C SER A 86 8.57 5.91 -2.51
N ARG A 87 7.70 5.13 -3.17
CA ARG A 87 6.87 5.60 -4.28
C ARG A 87 5.36 5.57 -3.97
N GLY A 88 4.96 5.34 -2.72
CA GLY A 88 3.54 5.32 -2.33
C GLY A 88 2.77 4.06 -2.76
N LEU A 89 3.47 2.95 -3.02
CA LEU A 89 2.88 1.65 -3.35
C LEU A 89 3.05 0.61 -2.22
N GLY A 90 3.17 1.07 -0.98
CA GLY A 90 3.17 0.21 0.20
C GLY A 90 4.41 -0.67 0.36
N SER A 91 5.59 -0.25 -0.16
CA SER A 91 6.83 -1.04 -0.05
C SER A 91 7.19 -1.38 1.40
N SER A 92 7.05 -0.45 2.35
CA SER A 92 7.23 -0.69 3.79
C SER A 92 6.30 -1.80 4.28
N ALA A 93 5.00 -1.66 4.02
CA ALA A 93 3.99 -2.63 4.42
C ALA A 93 4.26 -4.04 3.84
N THR A 94 4.74 -4.14 2.58
CA THR A 94 5.07 -5.45 2.01
C THR A 94 6.20 -6.14 2.76
N LEU A 95 7.21 -5.40 3.23
CA LEU A 95 8.33 -5.96 4.00
C LEU A 95 7.89 -6.36 5.41
N ILE A 96 7.13 -5.51 6.09
CA ILE A 96 6.60 -5.77 7.43
C ILE A 96 5.71 -7.03 7.41
N VAL A 97 4.76 -7.09 6.48
CA VAL A 97 3.84 -8.23 6.36
C VAL A 97 4.60 -9.52 5.99
N ALA A 98 5.56 -9.44 5.06
CA ALA A 98 6.37 -10.60 4.71
C ALA A 98 7.13 -11.16 5.93
N GLY A 99 7.71 -10.29 6.76
CA GLY A 99 8.44 -10.69 7.96
C GLY A 99 7.54 -11.39 8.98
N ALA A 100 6.41 -10.79 9.34
CA ALA A 100 5.49 -11.36 10.32
C ALA A 100 4.85 -12.68 9.84
N VAL A 101 4.39 -12.73 8.58
CA VAL A 101 3.84 -13.94 7.96
C VAL A 101 4.92 -15.03 7.85
N GLY A 102 6.15 -14.64 7.44
CA GLY A 102 7.29 -15.55 7.34
C GLY A 102 7.63 -16.23 8.66
N ALA A 103 7.71 -15.45 9.74
CA ALA A 103 7.93 -16.00 11.08
C ALA A 103 6.81 -16.98 11.48
N ASN A 104 5.55 -16.57 11.30
CA ASN A 104 4.41 -17.42 11.68
C ASN A 104 4.41 -18.76 10.91
N ARG A 105 4.64 -18.74 9.60
CA ARG A 105 4.67 -19.94 8.77
C ARG A 105 5.82 -20.88 9.14
N LEU A 106 7.04 -20.35 9.34
CA LEU A 106 8.19 -21.16 9.74
C LEU A 106 8.01 -21.83 11.10
N HIS A 107 7.31 -21.19 12.03
CA HIS A 107 7.12 -21.67 13.39
C HIS A 107 5.73 -22.30 13.63
N GLY A 108 5.13 -22.92 12.60
CA GLY A 108 3.95 -23.78 12.71
C GLY A 108 2.61 -23.05 12.62
N ASN A 109 2.56 -21.83 12.10
CA ASN A 109 1.34 -21.06 11.82
C ASN A 109 0.42 -20.89 13.05
N ARG A 110 1.02 -20.50 14.19
CA ARG A 110 0.34 -20.41 15.50
C ARG A 110 -0.34 -19.06 15.77
N LEU A 111 0.06 -17.98 15.03
CA LEU A 111 -0.60 -16.68 15.11
C LEU A 111 -1.79 -16.64 14.16
N THR A 112 -2.88 -16.04 14.62
CA THR A 112 -4.04 -15.72 13.78
C THR A 112 -3.72 -14.55 12.84
N GLU A 113 -4.52 -14.37 11.80
CA GLU A 113 -4.39 -13.21 10.90
C GLU A 113 -4.59 -11.87 11.65
N ASP A 114 -5.47 -11.82 12.63
CA ASP A 114 -5.69 -10.64 13.48
C ASP A 114 -4.46 -10.31 14.33
N GLU A 115 -3.76 -11.31 14.88
CA GLU A 115 -2.51 -11.10 15.63
C GLU A 115 -1.41 -10.60 14.71
N ILE A 116 -1.28 -11.15 13.50
CA ILE A 116 -0.33 -10.67 12.48
C ILE A 116 -0.68 -9.23 12.09
N PHE A 117 -1.97 -8.93 11.86
CA PHE A 117 -2.43 -7.60 11.50
C PHE A 117 -2.11 -6.58 12.59
N ARG A 118 -2.29 -6.96 13.85
CA ARG A 118 -1.92 -6.13 15.00
C ARG A 118 -0.43 -5.84 15.04
N ILE A 119 0.43 -6.89 14.99
CA ILE A 119 1.90 -6.74 15.00
C ILE A 119 2.34 -5.78 13.88
N CYS A 120 1.86 -6.02 12.65
CA CYS A 120 2.24 -5.22 11.50
C CYS A 120 1.76 -3.75 11.62
N THR A 121 0.53 -3.54 12.14
CA THR A 121 -0.03 -2.19 12.32
C THR A 121 0.72 -1.40 13.42
N GLU A 122 1.15 -2.06 14.49
CA GLU A 122 1.96 -1.45 15.55
C GLU A 122 3.32 -0.97 15.01
N ILE A 123 3.94 -1.71 14.09
CA ILE A 123 5.23 -1.35 13.47
C ILE A 123 5.06 -0.21 12.46
N GLU A 124 4.05 -0.28 11.58
CA GLU A 124 3.81 0.72 10.52
C GLU A 124 3.20 2.02 11.08
N GLY A 125 2.40 1.93 12.15
CA GLY A 125 1.71 3.05 12.79
C GLY A 125 0.32 3.35 12.23
N HIS A 126 -0.08 2.71 11.11
CA HIS A 126 -1.42 2.85 10.51
C HIS A 126 -1.80 1.60 9.69
N PRO A 127 -3.11 1.26 9.62
CA PRO A 127 -3.56 -0.01 9.06
C PRO A 127 -3.78 0.01 7.54
N ASP A 128 -3.83 1.18 6.90
CA ASP A 128 -4.35 1.40 5.54
C ASP A 128 -3.54 0.71 4.43
N ASN A 129 -2.22 0.49 4.61
CA ASN A 129 -1.40 -0.33 3.73
C ASN A 129 -1.32 -1.78 4.23
N ILE A 130 -1.30 -2.00 5.54
CA ILE A 130 -1.13 -3.32 6.14
C ILE A 130 -2.35 -4.22 5.87
N ALA A 131 -3.57 -3.71 6.06
CA ALA A 131 -4.78 -4.49 5.85
C ALA A 131 -4.86 -5.06 4.42
N PRO A 132 -4.77 -4.26 3.34
CA PRO A 132 -4.82 -4.82 1.99
C PRO A 132 -3.59 -5.70 1.67
N ALA A 133 -2.42 -5.46 2.26
CA ALA A 133 -1.26 -6.33 2.07
C ALA A 133 -1.49 -7.74 2.65
N ILE A 134 -2.17 -7.86 3.79
CA ILE A 134 -2.48 -9.15 4.43
C ILE A 134 -3.70 -9.80 3.77
N PHE A 135 -4.82 -9.09 3.66
CA PHE A 135 -6.12 -9.64 3.32
C PHE A 135 -6.47 -9.55 1.83
N GLY A 136 -5.76 -8.72 1.07
CA GLY A 136 -6.08 -8.40 -0.32
C GLY A 136 -7.34 -7.53 -0.47
N GLY A 137 -7.65 -7.12 -1.69
CA GLY A 137 -8.83 -6.34 -2.04
C GLY A 137 -8.80 -4.90 -1.56
N LEU A 138 -9.97 -4.27 -1.50
CA LEU A 138 -10.20 -2.97 -0.89
C LEU A 138 -10.52 -3.20 0.59
N CYS A 139 -9.73 -2.63 1.48
CA CYS A 139 -9.93 -2.72 2.93
C CYS A 139 -10.27 -1.35 3.51
N ALA A 140 -11.18 -1.33 4.48
CA ALA A 140 -11.40 -0.20 5.36
C ALA A 140 -11.16 -0.65 6.81
N SER A 141 -10.32 0.08 7.52
CA SER A 141 -9.83 -0.31 8.84
C SER A 141 -10.11 0.77 9.89
N VAL A 142 -10.26 0.35 11.13
CA VAL A 142 -10.38 1.19 12.31
C VAL A 142 -9.42 0.65 13.38
N VAL A 143 -8.83 1.55 14.17
CA VAL A 143 -8.03 1.17 15.34
C VAL A 143 -8.77 1.62 16.59
N ALA A 144 -9.09 0.68 17.47
CA ALA A 144 -9.75 0.93 18.74
C ALA A 144 -8.91 0.30 19.86
N ASP A 145 -8.52 1.08 20.86
CA ASP A 145 -7.67 0.64 21.98
C ASP A 145 -6.40 -0.09 21.52
N SER A 146 -5.74 0.44 20.49
CA SER A 146 -4.57 -0.14 19.82
C SER A 146 -4.81 -1.50 19.14
N ILE A 147 -6.06 -1.90 18.96
CA ILE A 147 -6.44 -3.11 18.22
C ILE A 147 -7.00 -2.68 16.86
N PRO A 148 -6.35 -3.08 15.76
CA PRO A 148 -6.86 -2.81 14.43
C PRO A 148 -7.95 -3.82 14.04
N PHE A 149 -9.01 -3.31 13.40
CA PHE A 149 -10.07 -4.11 12.77
C PHE A 149 -10.18 -3.69 11.32
N THR A 150 -10.50 -4.62 10.44
CA THR A 150 -10.67 -4.34 9.01
C THR A 150 -11.90 -5.03 8.43
N VAL A 151 -12.49 -4.38 7.43
CA VAL A 151 -13.53 -4.96 6.59
C VAL A 151 -13.04 -4.91 5.15
N LYS A 152 -13.11 -6.05 4.48
CA LYS A 152 -12.77 -6.18 3.06
C LYS A 152 -14.03 -5.99 2.22
N TYR A 153 -13.90 -5.18 1.17
CA TYR A 153 -14.98 -4.88 0.23
C TYR A 153 -14.64 -5.41 -1.16
N PRO A 154 -15.64 -5.89 -1.91
CA PRO A 154 -15.44 -6.24 -3.31
C PRO A 154 -15.21 -5.00 -4.17
N VAL A 155 -14.37 -5.16 -5.19
CA VAL A 155 -14.17 -4.18 -6.25
C VAL A 155 -14.61 -4.83 -7.56
N SER A 156 -15.46 -4.16 -8.31
CA SER A 156 -15.93 -4.66 -9.60
C SER A 156 -14.78 -4.79 -10.61
N ASP A 157 -14.75 -5.87 -11.38
CA ASP A 157 -13.79 -6.10 -12.47
C ASP A 157 -13.91 -5.05 -13.60
N ASN A 158 -14.99 -4.29 -13.63
CA ASN A 158 -15.19 -3.18 -14.59
C ASN A 158 -14.52 -1.87 -14.16
N VAL A 159 -13.84 -1.84 -13.00
CA VAL A 159 -13.07 -0.68 -12.54
C VAL A 159 -11.61 -0.89 -12.87
N TYR A 160 -11.06 -0.04 -13.72
CA TYR A 160 -9.66 -0.09 -14.13
C TYR A 160 -8.82 0.89 -13.33
N PHE A 161 -7.64 0.42 -12.92
CA PHE A 161 -6.66 1.22 -12.20
C PHE A 161 -5.39 1.39 -13.03
N THR A 162 -4.82 2.59 -12.98
CA THR A 162 -3.52 2.89 -13.59
C THR A 162 -2.66 3.65 -12.59
N ALA A 163 -1.54 3.08 -12.17
CA ALA A 163 -0.52 3.79 -11.39
C ALA A 163 0.30 4.69 -12.32
N VAL A 164 0.50 5.94 -11.93
CA VAL A 164 1.34 6.91 -12.64
C VAL A 164 2.53 7.22 -11.74
N VAL A 165 3.68 6.64 -12.08
CA VAL A 165 4.87 6.58 -11.24
C VAL A 165 5.94 7.53 -11.77
N PRO A 166 6.40 8.53 -10.99
CA PRO A 166 7.51 9.40 -11.37
C PRO A 166 8.87 8.81 -10.96
N ASN A 167 9.95 9.44 -11.38
CA ASN A 167 11.32 9.03 -11.02
C ASN A 167 11.85 9.64 -9.69
N PHE A 168 11.03 10.40 -8.95
CA PHE A 168 11.40 10.97 -7.65
C PHE A 168 10.69 10.27 -6.49
N GLU A 169 11.31 10.33 -5.30
CA GLU A 169 10.77 9.77 -4.07
C GLU A 169 10.05 10.81 -3.23
N VAL A 170 9.08 10.37 -2.43
CA VAL A 170 8.45 11.16 -1.38
C VAL A 170 8.46 10.34 -0.09
N LEU A 171 9.10 10.88 0.94
CA LEU A 171 9.14 10.22 2.24
C LEU A 171 7.80 10.41 2.98
N THR A 172 7.29 9.35 3.57
CA THR A 172 6.02 9.38 4.33
C THR A 172 6.04 10.45 5.43
N LYS A 173 7.18 10.59 6.13
CA LYS A 173 7.35 11.61 7.18
C LYS A 173 7.20 13.04 6.63
N GLU A 174 7.76 13.33 5.46
CA GLU A 174 7.66 14.64 4.81
C GLU A 174 6.23 14.94 4.36
N ALA A 175 5.57 13.97 3.73
CA ALA A 175 4.19 14.10 3.30
C ALA A 175 3.23 14.34 4.48
N ARG A 176 3.42 13.63 5.59
CA ARG A 176 2.61 13.80 6.81
C ARG A 176 2.86 15.15 7.49
N ALA A 177 4.09 15.65 7.50
CA ALA A 177 4.44 16.94 8.11
C ALA A 177 3.73 18.14 7.47
N LEU A 178 3.24 18.00 6.23
CA LEU A 178 2.48 19.06 5.55
C LEU A 178 1.01 19.11 5.94
N ILE A 179 0.48 18.02 6.52
CA ILE A 179 -0.94 17.91 6.86
C ILE A 179 -1.17 18.59 8.20
N PRO A 180 -2.11 19.55 8.31
CA PRO A 180 -2.39 20.23 9.56
C PRO A 180 -2.98 19.27 10.60
N SER A 181 -2.63 19.47 11.87
CA SER A 181 -3.15 18.69 13.00
C SER A 181 -4.63 18.97 13.30
N MET A 182 -5.14 20.12 12.84
CA MET A 182 -6.55 20.51 12.98
C MET A 182 -7.18 20.73 11.62
N VAL A 183 -8.41 20.26 11.47
CA VAL A 183 -9.19 20.42 10.25
C VAL A 183 -10.50 21.16 10.53
N ARG A 184 -11.02 21.86 9.53
CA ARG A 184 -12.33 22.49 9.65
C ARG A 184 -13.42 21.41 9.71
N ARG A 185 -14.48 21.66 10.49
CA ARG A 185 -15.62 20.73 10.60
C ARG A 185 -16.23 20.41 9.21
N GLU A 186 -16.32 21.41 8.33
CA GLU A 186 -16.85 21.23 6.98
C GLU A 186 -15.99 20.27 6.14
N ASP A 187 -14.65 20.30 6.28
CA ASP A 187 -13.72 19.40 5.59
C ASP A 187 -13.80 17.99 6.17
N ALA A 188 -13.96 17.84 7.49
CA ALA A 188 -14.21 16.54 8.11
C ALA A 188 -15.52 15.90 7.62
N ILE A 189 -16.64 16.64 7.61
CA ILE A 189 -17.93 16.17 7.09
C ILE A 189 -17.82 15.82 5.61
N PHE A 190 -17.09 16.62 4.82
CA PHE A 190 -16.86 16.36 3.41
C PHE A 190 -16.19 15.01 3.18
N ASN A 191 -15.12 14.68 3.91
CA ASN A 191 -14.43 13.39 3.78
C ASN A 191 -15.28 12.23 4.35
N MET A 192 -15.86 12.37 5.54
CA MET A 192 -16.68 11.31 6.15
C MET A 192 -17.83 10.86 5.24
N SER A 193 -18.55 11.82 4.64
CA SER A 193 -19.68 11.51 3.75
C SER A 193 -19.23 10.75 2.49
N ARG A 194 -18.04 11.03 1.97
CA ARG A 194 -17.46 10.39 0.80
C ARG A 194 -16.90 9.01 1.12
N ALA A 195 -16.13 8.91 2.19
CA ALA A 195 -15.60 7.63 2.66
C ALA A 195 -16.70 6.60 2.93
N ALA A 196 -17.83 7.05 3.49
CA ALA A 196 -18.98 6.18 3.80
C ALA A 196 -19.59 5.49 2.56
N VAL A 197 -19.51 6.09 1.38
CA VAL A 197 -20.12 5.55 0.15
C VAL A 197 -19.11 4.97 -0.84
N LEU A 198 -17.81 5.25 -0.65
CA LEU A 198 -16.76 4.87 -1.58
C LEU A 198 -16.66 3.34 -1.82
N PRO A 199 -16.70 2.46 -0.79
CA PRO A 199 -16.65 1.02 -1.03
C PRO A 199 -17.82 0.52 -1.90
N ARG A 200 -19.02 1.06 -1.67
CA ARG A 200 -20.19 0.70 -2.49
C ARG A 200 -20.06 1.17 -3.94
N ALA A 201 -19.45 2.36 -4.15
CA ALA A 201 -19.20 2.86 -5.49
C ALA A 201 -18.29 1.93 -6.29
N PHE A 202 -17.22 1.41 -5.66
CA PHE A 202 -16.32 0.43 -6.29
C PHE A 202 -16.99 -0.91 -6.55
N GLU A 203 -17.79 -1.42 -5.60
CA GLU A 203 -18.53 -2.68 -5.77
C GLU A 203 -19.45 -2.64 -6.99
N LYS A 204 -20.10 -1.50 -7.22
CA LYS A 204 -21.10 -1.34 -8.30
C LYS A 204 -20.52 -0.77 -9.59
N ALA A 205 -19.24 -0.41 -9.62
CA ALA A 205 -18.64 0.36 -10.72
C ALA A 205 -19.47 1.62 -11.05
N ASP A 206 -19.98 2.28 -10.00
CA ASP A 206 -20.71 3.55 -10.15
C ASP A 206 -19.69 4.68 -10.29
N PHE A 207 -19.32 5.00 -11.54
CA PHE A 207 -18.25 5.95 -11.84
C PHE A 207 -18.62 7.40 -11.49
N ASP A 208 -19.88 7.76 -11.49
CA ASP A 208 -20.31 9.09 -11.07
C ASP A 208 -20.14 9.23 -9.55
N LEU A 209 -20.47 8.18 -8.81
CA LEU A 209 -20.24 8.12 -7.37
C LEU A 209 -18.75 7.98 -7.03
N ILE A 210 -17.96 7.18 -7.78
CA ILE A 210 -16.50 7.07 -7.62
C ILE A 210 -15.86 8.45 -7.77
N LYS A 211 -16.21 9.22 -8.81
CA LYS A 211 -15.70 10.58 -9.05
C LYS A 211 -15.98 11.52 -7.88
N LEU A 212 -17.13 11.41 -7.25
CA LEU A 212 -17.50 12.23 -6.10
C LEU A 212 -16.85 11.72 -4.80
N ALA A 213 -16.89 10.40 -4.59
CA ALA A 213 -16.48 9.77 -3.33
C ALA A 213 -14.96 9.75 -3.14
N THR A 214 -14.18 9.80 -4.22
CA THR A 214 -12.71 9.88 -4.15
C THR A 214 -12.16 11.28 -3.87
N GLN A 215 -12.99 12.33 -3.91
CA GLN A 215 -12.52 13.68 -3.59
C GLN A 215 -12.10 13.81 -2.13
N ASP A 216 -10.98 14.48 -1.89
CA ASP A 216 -10.40 14.68 -0.58
C ASP A 216 -10.21 16.18 -0.23
N ARG A 217 -10.36 16.50 1.07
CA ARG A 217 -10.04 17.81 1.64
C ARG A 217 -9.10 17.73 2.84
N LEU A 218 -8.67 16.53 3.25
CA LEU A 218 -7.84 16.36 4.44
C LEU A 218 -6.34 16.31 4.13
N HIS A 219 -5.93 15.65 3.03
CA HIS A 219 -4.51 15.39 2.81
C HIS A 219 -3.98 15.75 1.41
N GLU A 220 -4.71 15.44 0.32
CA GLU A 220 -4.16 15.55 -1.05
C GLU A 220 -3.72 16.97 -1.42
N ARG A 221 -4.53 17.99 -1.08
CA ARG A 221 -4.20 19.40 -1.37
C ARG A 221 -2.88 19.87 -0.75
N TYR A 222 -2.47 19.24 0.33
CA TYR A 222 -1.20 19.54 1.00
C TYR A 222 -0.06 18.75 0.38
N LYS A 223 -0.25 17.46 0.12
CA LYS A 223 0.73 16.57 -0.51
C LYS A 223 1.05 16.97 -1.94
N LYS A 224 0.09 17.47 -2.72
CA LYS A 224 0.29 17.97 -4.10
C LYS A 224 1.43 19.00 -4.20
N LYS A 225 1.76 19.72 -3.12
CA LYS A 225 2.87 20.67 -3.08
C LYS A 225 4.26 20.03 -3.20
N LEU A 226 4.38 18.75 -2.93
CA LEU A 226 5.63 17.97 -3.09
C LEU A 226 5.88 17.51 -4.53
N PHE A 227 4.89 17.64 -5.39
CA PHE A 227 4.94 17.08 -6.73
C PHE A 227 5.15 18.18 -7.76
N LYS A 228 6.21 18.05 -8.54
CA LYS A 228 6.36 18.88 -9.74
C LYS A 228 5.47 18.33 -10.86
N ASN A 229 4.85 19.22 -11.62
CA ASN A 229 4.01 18.91 -12.79
C ASN A 229 2.80 18.01 -12.53
N ILE A 230 2.36 17.84 -11.28
CA ILE A 230 1.19 16.99 -10.97
C ILE A 230 -0.07 17.48 -11.67
N SER A 231 -0.27 18.78 -11.81
CA SER A 231 -1.45 19.35 -12.49
C SER A 231 -1.49 18.98 -13.98
N ASP A 232 -0.33 18.94 -14.65
CA ASP A 232 -0.25 18.56 -16.06
C ASP A 232 -0.55 17.07 -16.22
N ILE A 233 -0.04 16.22 -15.31
CA ILE A 233 -0.31 14.79 -15.30
C ILE A 233 -1.79 14.53 -15.03
N GLU A 234 -2.37 15.21 -14.06
CA GLU A 234 -3.79 15.11 -13.70
C GLU A 234 -4.69 15.49 -14.91
N ALA A 235 -4.39 16.61 -15.57
CA ALA A 235 -5.13 17.05 -16.76
C ALA A 235 -5.08 15.99 -17.87
N ARG A 236 -3.88 15.47 -18.18
CA ARG A 236 -3.71 14.41 -19.19
C ARG A 236 -4.41 13.11 -18.81
N ALA A 237 -4.44 12.75 -17.53
CA ALA A 237 -5.17 11.58 -17.07
C ALA A 237 -6.67 11.72 -17.36
N TYR A 238 -7.27 12.88 -17.07
CA TYR A 238 -8.67 13.15 -17.38
C TYR A 238 -8.94 13.17 -18.91
N GLU A 239 -8.06 13.77 -19.71
CA GLU A 239 -8.14 13.74 -21.19
C GLU A 239 -8.04 12.31 -21.76
N CYS A 240 -7.32 11.43 -21.06
CA CYS A 240 -7.22 10.01 -21.43
C CYS A 240 -8.44 9.19 -21.00
N GLY A 241 -9.32 9.71 -20.12
CA GLY A 241 -10.54 9.04 -19.69
C GLY A 241 -10.55 8.61 -18.23
N ALA A 242 -9.62 9.09 -17.39
CA ALA A 242 -9.73 8.91 -15.95
C ALA A 242 -10.99 9.60 -15.41
N VAL A 243 -11.69 8.95 -14.50
CA VAL A 243 -12.81 9.52 -13.73
C VAL A 243 -12.37 10.07 -12.39
N ALA A 244 -11.24 9.57 -11.87
CA ALA A 244 -10.59 10.07 -10.67
C ALA A 244 -9.06 9.97 -10.81
N PHE A 245 -8.37 10.91 -10.16
CA PHE A 245 -6.91 10.98 -10.05
C PHE A 245 -6.56 11.26 -8.61
N LEU A 246 -5.79 10.39 -7.97
CA LEU A 246 -5.52 10.36 -6.53
C LEU A 246 -4.01 10.29 -6.28
N ILE A 247 -3.58 10.74 -5.11
CA ILE A 247 -2.23 10.43 -4.60
C ILE A 247 -2.28 9.08 -3.88
N SER A 248 -1.46 8.12 -4.32
CA SER A 248 -1.31 6.82 -3.67
C SER A 248 -0.47 6.95 -2.39
N GLY A 249 -1.07 6.72 -1.23
CA GLY A 249 -0.40 6.82 0.07
C GLY A 249 0.23 8.18 0.34
N ALA A 250 1.54 8.19 0.58
CA ALA A 250 2.33 9.42 0.70
C ALA A 250 2.69 10.04 -0.68
N GLY A 251 2.57 9.28 -1.74
CA GLY A 251 3.15 9.54 -3.06
C GLY A 251 4.55 8.91 -3.14
N SER A 252 5.25 9.13 -4.20
CA SER A 252 5.08 10.00 -5.38
C SER A 252 4.15 9.43 -6.47
N THR A 253 3.74 8.17 -6.40
CA THR A 253 2.78 7.57 -7.33
C THR A 253 1.41 8.23 -7.18
N CYS A 254 0.78 8.49 -8.35
CA CYS A 254 -0.64 8.80 -8.43
C CYS A 254 -1.41 7.59 -8.98
N LEU A 255 -2.68 7.47 -8.61
CA LEU A 255 -3.57 6.41 -9.05
C LEU A 255 -4.72 6.99 -9.86
N CYS A 256 -4.86 6.56 -11.10
CA CYS A 256 -6.02 6.86 -11.94
C CYS A 256 -7.05 5.75 -11.82
N ILE A 257 -8.33 6.11 -11.80
CA ILE A 257 -9.47 5.21 -11.87
C ILE A 257 -10.24 5.52 -13.15
N SER A 258 -10.62 4.52 -13.92
CA SER A 258 -11.28 4.70 -15.23
C SER A 258 -12.27 3.58 -15.56
N ARG A 259 -13.17 3.85 -16.54
CA ARG A 259 -14.12 2.86 -17.11
C ARG A 259 -13.44 1.87 -18.04
N ASP A 260 -12.40 2.33 -18.72
CA ASP A 260 -11.66 1.58 -19.73
C ASP A 260 -10.15 1.64 -19.41
N PRO A 261 -9.34 0.71 -19.91
CA PRO A 261 -7.88 0.75 -19.74
C PRO A 261 -7.28 1.99 -20.40
N ILE A 262 -6.64 2.88 -19.62
CA ILE A 262 -6.06 4.14 -20.13
C ILE A 262 -4.53 4.17 -20.10
N SER A 263 -3.86 3.16 -19.51
CA SER A 263 -2.42 3.18 -19.25
C SER A 263 -1.57 3.45 -20.50
N LYS A 264 -1.90 2.80 -21.64
CA LYS A 264 -1.17 3.00 -22.90
C LYS A 264 -1.34 4.42 -23.43
N LYS A 265 -2.59 4.90 -23.53
CA LYS A 265 -2.90 6.27 -24.01
C LYS A 265 -2.26 7.32 -23.12
N LEU A 266 -2.30 7.10 -21.79
CA LEU A 266 -1.70 8.00 -20.82
C LEU A 266 -0.16 8.01 -20.95
N ASN A 267 0.49 6.85 -21.08
CA ASN A 267 1.93 6.78 -21.32
C ASN A 267 2.36 7.57 -22.55
N ASP A 268 1.64 7.45 -23.65
CA ASP A 268 1.94 8.18 -24.89
C ASP A 268 1.79 9.70 -24.67
N SER A 269 0.82 10.13 -23.87
CA SER A 269 0.54 11.55 -23.60
C SER A 269 1.53 12.21 -22.64
N ILE A 270 2.10 11.45 -21.68
CA ILE A 270 3.05 11.96 -20.67
C ILE A 270 4.52 11.76 -21.06
N LYS A 271 4.78 11.15 -22.21
CA LYS A 271 6.12 10.88 -22.72
C LYS A 271 6.89 12.19 -22.90
N GLY A 272 8.10 12.23 -22.36
CA GLY A 272 8.99 13.40 -22.46
C GLY A 272 8.70 14.53 -21.47
N LEU A 273 7.71 14.36 -20.56
CA LEU A 273 7.54 15.29 -19.46
C LEU A 273 8.67 15.14 -18.42
N GLU A 274 8.94 16.24 -17.70
CA GLU A 274 9.88 16.24 -16.58
C GLU A 274 9.48 15.15 -15.56
N ASN A 275 10.49 14.57 -14.86
CA ASN A 275 10.34 13.49 -13.89
C ASN A 275 9.96 12.10 -14.47
N SER A 276 10.11 11.90 -15.76
CA SER A 276 10.00 10.58 -16.42
C SER A 276 8.83 9.73 -15.93
N TRP A 277 7.64 10.30 -15.93
CA TRP A 277 6.41 9.62 -15.49
C TRP A 277 6.09 8.41 -16.36
N VAL A 278 5.69 7.31 -15.72
CA VAL A 278 5.29 6.06 -16.38
C VAL A 278 3.91 5.63 -15.88
N ALA A 279 2.99 5.34 -16.81
CA ALA A 279 1.65 4.82 -16.49
C ALA A 279 1.63 3.30 -16.61
N ILE A 280 1.30 2.60 -15.51
CA ILE A 280 1.32 1.14 -15.38
C ILE A 280 -0.09 0.65 -15.07
N PRO A 281 -0.66 -0.32 -15.82
CA PRO A 281 -1.94 -0.91 -15.47
C PRO A 281 -1.82 -1.69 -14.16
N MET A 282 -2.78 -1.49 -13.25
CA MET A 282 -2.82 -2.17 -11.96
C MET A 282 -4.08 -3.04 -11.87
N TYR A 283 -3.90 -4.27 -11.41
CA TYR A 283 -4.98 -5.24 -11.22
C TYR A 283 -5.14 -5.53 -9.74
N VAL A 284 -6.37 -5.57 -9.24
CA VAL A 284 -6.65 -5.83 -7.83
C VAL A 284 -6.18 -7.24 -7.45
N ASP A 285 -5.38 -7.34 -6.39
CA ASP A 285 -5.05 -8.61 -5.74
C ASP A 285 -6.08 -8.88 -4.65
N ASN A 286 -6.87 -9.93 -4.78
CA ASN A 286 -7.92 -10.28 -3.81
C ASN A 286 -7.46 -11.31 -2.76
N GLU A 287 -6.20 -11.75 -2.80
CA GLU A 287 -5.71 -12.82 -1.92
C GLU A 287 -4.86 -12.28 -0.76
N GLY A 288 -4.06 -11.22 -0.99
CA GLY A 288 -3.12 -10.70 -0.02
C GLY A 288 -1.83 -11.52 0.10
N ALA A 289 -1.19 -11.43 1.27
CA ALA A 289 0.06 -12.14 1.56
C ALA A 289 -0.14 -13.65 1.58
N ARG A 290 0.75 -14.39 0.91
CA ARG A 290 0.66 -15.86 0.82
C ARG A 290 2.00 -16.53 0.67
N GLU A 291 2.06 -17.77 1.09
CA GLU A 291 3.15 -18.71 0.83
C GLU A 291 3.10 -19.21 -0.62
N LEU A 292 4.28 -19.45 -1.22
CA LEU A 292 4.46 -19.97 -2.60
C LEU A 292 4.92 -21.41 -2.58
#